data_ff446870b4fcb68e4b0d9ab640c1e7b7
#
_entry.id   ff446870b4fcb68e4b0d9ab640c1e7b7
#
_cell.length_a   1.000
_cell.length_b   1.000
_cell.length_c   1.000
_cell.angle_alpha   90.00
_cell.angle_beta   90.00
_cell.angle_gamma   90.00
#
_symmetry.space_group_name_H-M   'P 1'
#
loop_
_entity.id
_entity.type
_entity.pdbx_description
1 polymer ?
#
loop_
_entity_poly.entity_id
_entity_poly.type
_entity_poly.pdbx_seq_one_letter_code
_entity_poly.pdbx_strand_id
1 'polypeptide(L)'
;MMITKGIQDDILTLGKNGCAFLTACRAFNIELNDIPKLIVECQNNKSIDNEYFVNSWKDLFETIDPKKRKWTVKKQTEYEPCDILIGMFEKGKNTHFVLLNAETKAIIYDSLYYSQTVKYGVLKDYRICKFIR
;
A
#
# COMPACT_ATOMS: atom_id res chain seq x y z
N MET A 1 -9.70 -15.95 23.25
CA MET A 1 -10.01 -14.51 23.33
C MET A 1 -11.19 -14.21 22.42
N MET A 2 -12.16 -13.49 22.93
CA MET A 2 -13.34 -13.13 22.15
C MET A 2 -13.09 -11.83 21.40
N ILE A 3 -13.33 -11.85 20.08
CA ILE A 3 -13.18 -10.66 19.25
C ILE A 3 -14.40 -9.76 19.48
N THR A 4 -14.16 -8.50 19.89
CA THR A 4 -15.24 -7.53 20.09
C THR A 4 -15.74 -7.03 18.74
N LYS A 5 -16.96 -6.46 18.73
CA LYS A 5 -17.51 -5.84 17.51
C LYS A 5 -16.60 -4.76 16.94
N GLY A 6 -16.00 -3.92 17.82
CA GLY A 6 -15.07 -2.88 17.37
C GLY A 6 -13.84 -3.44 16.66
N ILE A 7 -13.27 -4.53 17.17
CA ILE A 7 -12.13 -5.20 16.53
C ILE A 7 -12.54 -5.80 15.19
N GLN A 8 -13.73 -6.40 15.11
CA GLN A 8 -14.25 -6.95 13.84
C GLN A 8 -14.39 -5.85 12.79
N ASP A 9 -14.94 -4.69 13.17
CA ASP A 9 -15.10 -3.56 12.27
C ASP A 9 -13.74 -3.05 11.77
N ASP A 10 -12.73 -2.98 12.66
CA ASP A 10 -11.38 -2.57 12.30
C ASP A 10 -10.74 -3.55 11.32
N ILE A 11 -10.89 -4.85 11.54
CA ILE A 11 -10.36 -5.88 10.63
C ILE A 11 -11.02 -5.77 9.26
N LEU A 12 -12.34 -5.59 9.21
CA LEU A 12 -13.07 -5.44 7.96
C LEU A 12 -12.68 -4.16 7.22
N THR A 13 -12.49 -3.06 7.95
CA THR A 13 -12.06 -1.79 7.38
C THR A 13 -10.66 -1.90 6.78
N LEU A 14 -9.73 -2.55 7.47
CA LEU A 14 -8.39 -2.81 6.94
C LEU A 14 -8.46 -3.64 5.66
N GLY A 15 -9.24 -4.70 5.65
CA GLY A 15 -9.41 -5.55 4.46
C GLY A 15 -10.01 -4.81 3.29
N LYS A 16 -10.94 -3.89 3.53
CA LYS A 16 -11.63 -3.14 2.49
C LYS A 16 -10.81 -1.97 1.96
N ASN A 17 -10.18 -1.20 2.86
CA ASN A 17 -9.54 0.08 2.52
C ASN A 17 -8.02 0.03 2.56
N GLY A 18 -7.44 -1.05 3.10
CA GLY A 18 -6.02 -1.09 3.44
C GLY A 18 -5.09 -1.55 2.33
N CYS A 19 -5.57 -1.66 1.08
CA CYS A 19 -4.75 -2.20 -0.01
C CYS A 19 -3.45 -1.42 -0.23
N ALA A 20 -3.48 -0.10 -0.12
CA ALA A 20 -2.29 0.74 -0.28
C ALA A 20 -1.30 0.50 0.87
N PHE A 21 -1.78 0.52 2.11
CA PHE A 21 -0.96 0.27 3.29
C PHE A 21 -0.34 -1.14 3.25
N LEU A 22 -1.16 -2.16 2.97
CA LEU A 22 -0.69 -3.55 2.90
C LEU A 22 0.31 -3.75 1.76
N THR A 23 0.11 -3.08 0.63
CA THR A 23 1.05 -3.09 -0.49
C THR A 23 2.40 -2.51 -0.07
N ALA A 24 2.41 -1.39 0.66
CA ALA A 24 3.63 -0.81 1.19
C ALA A 24 4.33 -1.76 2.16
N CYS A 25 3.59 -2.39 3.07
CA CYS A 25 4.15 -3.38 3.98
C CYS A 25 4.81 -4.54 3.23
N ARG A 26 4.18 -5.04 2.18
CA ARG A 26 4.72 -6.13 1.36
C ARG A 26 5.99 -5.70 0.63
N ALA A 27 6.04 -4.47 0.15
CA ALA A 27 7.22 -3.92 -0.53
C ALA A 27 8.46 -3.95 0.35
N PHE A 28 8.30 -3.77 1.65
CA PHE A 28 9.39 -3.80 2.63
C PHE A 28 9.51 -5.15 3.35
N ASN A 29 8.77 -6.17 2.92
CA ASN A 29 8.77 -7.51 3.54
C ASN A 29 8.48 -7.48 5.04
N ILE A 30 7.53 -6.64 5.45
CA ILE A 30 7.14 -6.54 6.86
C ILE A 30 6.44 -7.82 7.29
N GLU A 31 6.83 -8.35 8.45
CA GLU A 31 6.22 -9.54 9.01
C GLU A 31 4.82 -9.25 9.54
N LEU A 32 3.91 -10.23 9.43
CA LEU A 32 2.53 -10.09 9.90
C LEU A 32 2.45 -9.61 11.35
N ASN A 33 3.34 -10.10 12.20
CA ASN A 33 3.34 -9.75 13.62
C ASN A 33 3.67 -8.28 13.88
N ASP A 34 4.34 -7.61 12.93
CA ASP A 34 4.74 -6.22 13.07
C ASP A 34 3.70 -5.24 12.50
N ILE A 35 2.72 -5.74 11.75
CA ILE A 35 1.72 -4.88 11.09
C ILE A 35 0.86 -4.09 12.09
N PRO A 36 0.32 -4.69 13.19
CA PRO A 36 -0.47 -3.90 14.14
C PRO A 36 0.28 -2.72 14.73
N LYS A 37 1.56 -2.90 15.05
CA LYS A 37 2.40 -1.82 15.58
C LYS A 37 2.59 -0.72 14.54
N LEU A 38 2.83 -1.08 13.29
CA LEU A 38 2.98 -0.13 12.19
C LEU A 38 1.70 0.65 11.91
N ILE A 39 0.54 0.01 12.03
CA ILE A 39 -0.75 0.70 11.90
C ILE A 39 -0.82 1.84 12.91
N VAL A 40 -0.49 1.55 14.17
CA VAL A 40 -0.53 2.56 15.24
C VAL A 40 0.44 3.70 14.93
N GLU A 41 1.68 3.38 14.55
CA GLU A 41 2.68 4.40 14.19
C GLU A 41 2.21 5.27 13.04
N CYS A 42 1.71 4.65 11.97
CA CYS A 42 1.30 5.37 10.78
C CYS A 42 0.03 6.21 11.01
N GLN A 43 -0.87 5.76 11.85
CA GLN A 43 -2.04 6.55 12.24
C GLN A 43 -1.65 7.72 13.14
N ASN A 44 -0.71 7.50 14.06
CA ASN A 44 -0.24 8.54 14.97
C ASN A 44 0.50 9.66 14.24
N ASN A 45 1.32 9.33 13.24
CA ASN A 45 2.02 10.35 12.45
C ASN A 45 1.20 10.82 11.24
N LYS A 46 -0.01 10.30 11.08
CA LYS A 46 -0.99 10.68 10.06
C LYS A 46 -0.55 10.36 8.62
N SER A 47 0.40 9.45 8.42
CA SER A 47 0.71 8.97 7.08
C SER A 47 -0.45 8.15 6.50
N ILE A 48 -1.24 7.51 7.35
CA ILE A 48 -2.55 6.95 7.00
C ILE A 48 -3.61 7.51 7.95
N ASP A 49 -4.86 7.50 7.52
CA ASP A 49 -5.97 7.92 8.37
C ASP A 49 -6.55 6.73 9.17
N ASN A 50 -7.60 6.98 9.94
CA ASN A 50 -8.23 5.95 10.78
C ASN A 50 -8.98 4.89 9.97
N GLU A 51 -9.20 5.14 8.67
CA GLU A 51 -9.81 4.19 7.75
C GLU A 51 -8.78 3.53 6.84
N TYR A 52 -7.48 3.69 7.14
CA TYR A 52 -6.32 3.09 6.44
C TYR A 52 -6.03 3.66 5.06
N PHE A 53 -6.62 4.80 4.69
CA PHE A 53 -6.27 5.49 3.47
C PHE A 53 -4.94 6.23 3.64
N VAL A 54 -4.11 6.23 2.61
CA VAL A 54 -2.80 6.88 2.64
C VAL A 54 -2.97 8.39 2.44
N ASN A 55 -2.49 9.16 3.42
CA ASN A 55 -2.41 10.62 3.33
C ASN A 55 -1.11 11.08 2.67
N SER A 56 -0.02 10.38 2.96
CA SER A 56 1.29 10.69 2.40
C SER A 56 2.06 9.40 2.16
N TRP A 57 2.26 9.05 0.90
CA TRP A 57 3.06 7.88 0.52
C TRP A 57 4.51 8.01 0.99
N LYS A 58 5.08 9.22 0.89
CA LYS A 58 6.45 9.48 1.34
C LYS A 58 6.58 9.19 2.84
N ASP A 59 5.70 9.74 3.65
CA ASP A 59 5.75 9.54 5.09
C ASP A 59 5.48 8.08 5.47
N LEU A 60 4.57 7.42 4.74
CA LEU A 60 4.28 6.01 4.93
C LEU A 60 5.55 5.17 4.69
N PHE A 61 6.22 5.39 3.56
CA PHE A 61 7.43 4.65 3.22
C PHE A 61 8.54 4.91 4.23
N GLU A 62 8.75 6.17 4.64
CA GLU A 62 9.78 6.52 5.61
C GLU A 62 9.49 5.94 7.00
N THR A 63 8.23 5.73 7.33
CA THR A 63 7.83 5.08 8.58
C THR A 63 8.04 3.56 8.53
N ILE A 64 7.63 2.94 7.44
CA ILE A 64 7.65 1.47 7.29
C ILE A 64 9.06 0.94 6.99
N ASP A 65 9.85 1.67 6.23
CA ASP A 65 11.18 1.21 5.80
C ASP A 65 12.05 0.84 7.01
N PRO A 66 12.44 -0.45 7.16
CA PRO A 66 13.29 -0.85 8.27
C PRO A 66 14.65 -0.16 8.28
N LYS A 67 15.13 0.26 7.12
CA LYS A 67 16.41 0.95 6.97
C LYS A 67 16.29 2.46 7.19
N LYS A 68 15.06 2.95 7.43
CA LYS A 68 14.79 4.37 7.71
C LYS A 68 15.39 5.33 6.69
N ARG A 69 15.35 4.93 5.41
CA ARG A 69 15.80 5.78 4.31
C ARG A 69 14.80 6.89 4.04
N LYS A 70 15.24 7.91 3.33
CA LYS A 70 14.36 8.97 2.81
C LYS A 70 13.85 8.57 1.44
N TRP A 71 12.60 8.86 1.15
CA TRP A 71 11.92 8.43 -0.07
C TRP A 71 11.31 9.59 -0.83
N THR A 72 11.24 9.44 -2.16
CA THR A 72 10.35 10.23 -3.00
C THR A 72 9.32 9.26 -3.58
N VAL A 73 8.07 9.67 -3.61
CA VAL A 73 6.99 8.89 -4.23
C VAL A 73 6.23 9.82 -5.17
N LYS A 74 6.24 9.46 -6.45
CA LYS A 74 5.66 10.27 -7.50
C LYS A 74 4.51 9.53 -8.19
N LYS A 75 3.36 10.19 -8.27
CA LYS A 75 2.23 9.67 -9.05
C LYS A 75 2.40 10.08 -10.50
N GLN A 76 2.39 9.12 -11.42
CA GLN A 76 2.45 9.41 -12.85
C GLN A 76 1.88 8.27 -13.68
N THR A 77 1.49 8.60 -14.92
CA THR A 77 0.89 7.62 -15.82
C THR A 77 1.93 6.78 -16.56
N GLU A 78 3.14 7.28 -16.67
CA GLU A 78 4.22 6.61 -17.40
C GLU A 78 5.17 5.91 -16.44
N TYR A 79 5.65 4.74 -16.87
CA TYR A 79 6.66 4.00 -16.13
C TYR A 79 8.02 4.70 -16.23
N GLU A 80 8.77 4.65 -15.13
CA GLU A 80 10.20 4.95 -15.12
C GLU A 80 10.92 4.00 -14.16
N PRO A 81 12.23 3.75 -14.36
CA PRO A 81 12.99 2.91 -13.43
C PRO A 81 12.94 3.45 -12.01
N CYS A 82 12.75 2.56 -11.03
CA CYS A 82 12.58 2.94 -9.63
C CYS A 82 12.95 1.79 -8.70
N ASP A 83 12.93 2.05 -7.40
CA ASP A 83 13.25 1.03 -6.40
C ASP A 83 12.03 0.18 -6.03
N ILE A 84 10.86 0.81 -5.94
CA ILE A 84 9.58 0.13 -5.70
C ILE A 84 8.55 0.71 -6.66
N LEU A 85 7.77 -0.16 -7.29
CA LEU A 85 6.73 0.22 -8.24
C LEU A 85 5.37 -0.25 -7.72
N ILE A 86 4.45 0.69 -7.57
CA ILE A 86 3.07 0.40 -7.17
C ILE A 86 2.15 0.81 -8.31
N GLY A 87 1.22 -0.08 -8.66
CA GLY A 87 0.22 0.20 -9.68
C GLY A 87 -1.13 0.48 -9.06
N MET A 88 -1.86 1.45 -9.61
CA MET A 88 -3.23 1.74 -9.23
C MET A 88 -4.15 1.35 -10.37
N PHE A 89 -5.04 0.39 -10.08
CA PHE A 89 -6.06 -0.08 -11.02
C PHE A 89 -7.39 0.58 -10.71
N GLU A 90 -8.18 0.80 -11.75
CA GLU A 90 -9.49 1.40 -11.62
C GLU A 90 -10.52 0.61 -12.43
N LYS A 91 -11.68 0.37 -11.82
CA LYS A 91 -12.85 -0.21 -12.48
C LYS A 91 -14.08 0.55 -11.98
N GLY A 92 -14.65 1.41 -12.85
CA GLY A 92 -15.74 2.28 -12.43
C GLY A 92 -15.29 3.22 -11.31
N LYS A 93 -15.96 3.15 -10.16
CA LYS A 93 -15.61 3.93 -8.97
C LYS A 93 -14.64 3.23 -8.03
N ASN A 94 -14.28 1.98 -8.33
CA ASN A 94 -13.41 1.19 -7.49
C ASN A 94 -11.95 1.39 -7.90
N THR A 95 -11.08 1.61 -6.90
CA THR A 95 -9.64 1.70 -7.11
C THR A 95 -8.94 0.66 -6.24
N HIS A 96 -7.80 0.17 -6.69
CA HIS A 96 -7.03 -0.84 -5.97
C HIS A 96 -5.55 -0.71 -6.28
N PHE A 97 -4.74 -0.78 -5.23
CA PHE A 97 -3.28 -0.71 -5.35
C PHE A 97 -2.68 -2.10 -5.25
N VAL A 98 -1.68 -2.36 -6.10
CA VAL A 98 -0.92 -3.60 -6.09
C VAL A 98 0.56 -3.32 -6.16
N LEU A 99 1.38 -4.26 -5.67
CA LEU A 99 2.83 -4.18 -5.82
C LEU A 99 3.23 -4.81 -7.16
N LEU A 100 3.98 -4.05 -7.95
CA LEU A 100 4.49 -4.49 -9.23
C LEU A 100 6.00 -4.74 -9.14
N ASN A 101 6.50 -5.62 -10.00
CA ASN A 101 7.93 -5.75 -10.20
C ASN A 101 8.45 -4.47 -10.87
N ALA A 102 9.45 -3.83 -10.28
CA ALA A 102 9.96 -2.55 -10.76
C ALA A 102 10.62 -2.62 -12.14
N GLU A 103 11.01 -3.82 -12.60
CA GLU A 103 11.63 -4.00 -13.91
C GLU A 103 10.62 -4.51 -14.95
N THR A 104 9.85 -5.54 -14.62
CA THR A 104 8.96 -6.23 -15.57
C THR A 104 7.53 -5.69 -15.56
N LYS A 105 7.14 -4.96 -14.51
CA LYS A 105 5.78 -4.49 -14.23
C LYS A 105 4.78 -5.61 -13.95
N ALA A 106 5.23 -6.83 -13.76
CA ALA A 106 4.37 -7.93 -13.36
C ALA A 106 3.82 -7.73 -11.94
N ILE A 107 2.60 -8.17 -11.68
CA ILE A 107 2.01 -8.08 -10.35
C ILE A 107 2.71 -9.08 -9.43
N ILE A 108 3.31 -8.57 -8.34
CA ILE A 108 3.95 -9.37 -7.29
C ILE A 108 2.96 -9.68 -6.17
N TYR A 109 2.11 -8.71 -5.82
CA TYR A 109 1.24 -8.82 -4.66
C TYR A 109 -0.04 -8.02 -4.86
N ASP A 110 -1.17 -8.68 -4.59
CA ASP A 110 -2.51 -8.10 -4.55
C ASP A 110 -3.13 -8.53 -3.22
N SER A 111 -3.43 -7.57 -2.35
CA SER A 111 -3.94 -7.85 -1.01
C SER A 111 -5.31 -8.54 -1.01
N LEU A 112 -6.05 -8.44 -2.11
CA LEU A 112 -7.32 -9.12 -2.30
C LEU A 112 -7.17 -10.44 -3.08
N TYR A 113 -5.93 -10.82 -3.37
CA TYR A 113 -5.53 -12.06 -4.04
C TYR A 113 -5.97 -12.10 -5.51
N TYR A 114 -7.26 -12.11 -5.83
CA TYR A 114 -7.78 -12.03 -7.20
C TYR A 114 -8.79 -10.88 -7.27
N SER A 115 -8.29 -9.66 -7.18
CA SER A 115 -9.14 -8.47 -7.20
C SER A 115 -9.90 -8.34 -8.52
N GLN A 116 -11.21 -8.13 -8.44
CA GLN A 116 -12.06 -7.84 -9.60
C GLN A 116 -11.62 -6.54 -10.28
N THR A 117 -11.16 -5.56 -9.49
CA THR A 117 -10.66 -4.28 -10.01
C THR A 117 -9.42 -4.48 -10.87
N VAL A 118 -8.53 -5.39 -10.49
CA VAL A 118 -7.33 -5.71 -11.28
C VAL A 118 -7.72 -6.53 -12.51
N LYS A 119 -8.54 -7.57 -12.34
CA LYS A 119 -8.89 -8.50 -13.40
C LYS A 119 -9.68 -7.85 -14.54
N TYR A 120 -10.62 -6.98 -14.21
CA TYR A 120 -11.54 -6.37 -15.18
C TYR A 120 -11.37 -4.87 -15.34
N GLY A 121 -10.46 -4.27 -14.61
CA GLY A 121 -10.19 -2.84 -14.65
C GLY A 121 -8.99 -2.51 -15.51
N VAL A 122 -8.55 -1.25 -15.40
CA VAL A 122 -7.42 -0.70 -16.17
C VAL A 122 -6.37 -0.20 -15.20
N LEU A 123 -5.11 -0.45 -15.52
CA LEU A 123 -4.01 0.21 -14.82
C LEU A 123 -4.05 1.70 -15.18
N LYS A 124 -4.30 2.54 -14.20
CA LYS A 124 -4.50 3.97 -14.41
C LYS A 124 -3.23 4.79 -14.24
N ASP A 125 -2.49 4.51 -13.18
CA ASP A 125 -1.24 5.21 -12.91
C ASP A 125 -0.32 4.38 -12.02
N TYR A 126 0.90 4.90 -11.87
CA TYR A 126 1.92 4.32 -11.02
C TYR A 126 2.25 5.24 -9.87
N ARG A 127 2.72 4.65 -8.78
CA ARG A 127 3.50 5.35 -7.75
C ARG A 127 4.95 4.94 -7.95
N ILE A 128 5.77 5.88 -8.40
CA ILE A 128 7.19 5.66 -8.67
C ILE A 128 7.95 6.00 -7.40
N CYS A 129 8.52 4.99 -6.76
CA CYS A 129 9.09 5.12 -5.43
C CYS A 129 10.59 4.93 -5.50
N LYS A 130 11.35 5.96 -5.08
CA LYS A 130 12.81 5.95 -5.09
C LYS A 130 13.33 6.39 -3.73
N PHE A 131 14.27 5.64 -3.15
CA PHE A 131 14.94 6.13 -1.97
C PHE A 131 16.10 7.05 -2.36
N ILE A 132 16.34 8.06 -1.53
CA ILE A 132 17.39 9.04 -1.76
C ILE A 132 18.72 8.43 -1.34
N ARG A 133 19.65 8.38 -2.28
CA ARG A 133 20.99 7.82 -2.05
C ARG A 133 21.98 8.88 -1.58
#